data_77dce9917c76bdc9c9329cd4a8290096
#
_entry.id   77dce9917c76bdc9c9329cd4a8290096
#
_cell.length_a   1.000
_cell.length_b   1.000
_cell.length_c   1.000
_cell.angle_alpha   90.00
_cell.angle_beta   90.00
_cell.angle_gamma   90.00
#
_symmetry.space_group_name_H-M   'P 1'
#
loop_
_entity.id
_entity.type
_entity.pdbx_description
1 polymer ?
#
loop_
_entity_poly.entity_id
_entity_poly.type
_entity_poly.pdbx_seq_one_letter_code
_entity_poly.pdbx_strand_id
1 'polypeptide(L)'
;MEMEGLKTIAVLEMLTGIGLILFWILFFTVGLAPKNPPQGYMAYEHSFPLPDGLLAILLLVAGTLLMLNNPLGINLSLVAVGALVFLGVLDFSFNTQNGIYNISKLDLVLNAFINIWCVGLGVAIAVVII
;
A
#
# COMPACT_ATOMS: atom_id res chain seq x y z
N MET A 1 -10.11 11.87 20.34
CA MET A 1 -9.79 10.74 19.48
C MET A 1 -9.58 9.50 20.34
N GLU A 2 -10.24 8.42 19.99
CA GLU A 2 -10.13 7.20 20.77
C GLU A 2 -8.74 6.57 20.65
N MET A 3 -8.16 6.28 21.82
CA MET A 3 -6.84 5.63 21.89
C MET A 3 -6.82 4.26 21.21
N GLU A 4 -7.90 3.48 21.35
CA GLU A 4 -7.99 2.15 20.72
C GLU A 4 -8.03 2.23 19.21
N GLY A 5 -8.78 3.19 18.64
CA GLY A 5 -8.82 3.40 17.20
C GLY A 5 -7.45 3.75 16.64
N LEU A 6 -6.69 4.61 17.34
CA LEU A 6 -5.34 4.98 16.92
C LEU A 6 -4.37 3.80 17.00
N LYS A 7 -4.48 2.96 18.02
CA LYS A 7 -3.62 1.77 18.11
C LYS A 7 -3.92 0.76 17.03
N THR A 8 -5.19 0.58 16.69
CA THR A 8 -5.59 -0.29 15.57
C THR A 8 -5.00 0.25 14.25
N ILE A 9 -5.12 1.54 14.01
CA ILE A 9 -4.51 2.18 12.85
C ILE A 9 -2.99 1.96 12.84
N ALA A 10 -2.34 2.15 13.98
CA ALA A 10 -0.89 1.95 14.10
C ALA A 10 -0.47 0.53 13.68
N VAL A 11 -1.19 -0.47 14.16
CA VAL A 11 -0.90 -1.87 13.81
C VAL A 11 -1.09 -2.10 12.31
N LEU A 12 -2.19 -1.60 11.75
CA LEU A 12 -2.48 -1.75 10.31
C LEU A 12 -1.43 -1.04 9.46
N GLU A 13 -0.99 0.15 9.87
CA GLU A 13 0.08 0.88 9.16
C GLU A 13 1.39 0.10 9.18
N MET A 14 1.79 -0.42 10.34
CA MET A 14 3.03 -1.18 10.48
C MET A 14 2.98 -2.48 9.67
N LEU A 15 1.86 -3.19 9.70
CA LEU A 15 1.68 -4.41 8.91
C LEU A 15 1.72 -4.09 7.41
N THR A 16 1.13 -2.99 6.99
CA THR A 16 1.15 -2.57 5.59
C THR A 16 2.57 -2.20 5.15
N GLY A 17 3.31 -1.48 5.99
CA GLY A 17 4.71 -1.15 5.70
C GLY A 17 5.57 -2.40 5.52
N ILE A 18 5.42 -3.37 6.42
CA ILE A 18 6.11 -4.66 6.31
C ILE A 18 5.69 -5.38 5.03
N GLY A 19 4.38 -5.38 4.74
CA GLY A 19 3.83 -6.01 3.55
C GLY A 19 4.36 -5.42 2.25
N LEU A 20 4.52 -4.11 2.18
CA LEU A 20 5.09 -3.44 1.00
C LEU A 20 6.54 -3.89 0.77
N ILE A 21 7.34 -3.93 1.82
CA ILE A 21 8.73 -4.37 1.74
C ILE A 21 8.77 -5.84 1.29
N LEU A 22 7.98 -6.69 1.92
CA LEU A 22 7.92 -8.11 1.60
C LEU A 22 7.45 -8.34 0.17
N PHE A 23 6.45 -7.58 -0.29
CA PHE A 23 5.95 -7.70 -1.67
C PHE A 23 7.09 -7.50 -2.68
N TRP A 24 7.91 -6.46 -2.52
CA TRP A 24 8.98 -6.19 -3.48
C TRP A 24 10.12 -7.18 -3.37
N ILE A 25 10.40 -7.69 -2.18
CA ILE A 25 11.36 -8.79 -2.03
C ILE A 25 10.87 -10.00 -2.81
N LEU A 26 9.61 -10.39 -2.65
CA LEU A 26 9.04 -11.54 -3.35
C LEU A 26 8.90 -11.30 -4.85
N PHE A 27 8.57 -10.07 -5.25
CA PHE A 27 8.46 -9.72 -6.67
C PHE A 27 9.77 -9.96 -7.41
N PHE A 28 10.90 -9.57 -6.81
CA PHE A 28 12.21 -9.71 -7.44
C PHE A 28 12.87 -11.08 -7.22
N THR A 29 12.46 -11.83 -6.22
CA THR A 29 13.08 -13.13 -5.90
C THR A 29 12.27 -14.31 -6.41
N VAL A 30 10.99 -14.39 -6.03
CA VAL A 30 10.09 -15.49 -6.43
C VAL A 30 9.49 -15.22 -7.82
N GLY A 31 9.29 -13.96 -8.16
CA GLY A 31 8.70 -13.56 -9.43
C GLY A 31 7.18 -13.52 -9.36
N LEU A 32 6.63 -12.38 -8.89
CA LEU A 32 5.18 -12.18 -8.82
C LEU A 32 4.60 -11.52 -10.07
N ALA A 33 5.45 -11.21 -11.05
CA ALA A 33 4.99 -10.64 -12.31
C ALA A 33 4.16 -11.68 -13.10
N PRO A 34 3.13 -11.23 -13.85
CA PRO A 34 2.39 -12.14 -14.71
C PRO A 34 3.28 -12.79 -15.74
N LYS A 35 2.92 -14.00 -16.17
CA LYS A 35 3.52 -14.62 -17.36
C LYS A 35 3.09 -13.80 -18.57
N ASN A 36 4.02 -13.51 -19.47
CA ASN A 36 3.75 -12.70 -20.65
C ASN A 36 3.09 -11.36 -20.31
N PRO A 37 3.76 -10.50 -19.52
CA PRO A 37 3.16 -9.24 -19.12
C PRO A 37 2.91 -8.35 -20.33
N PRO A 38 1.89 -7.46 -20.26
CA PRO A 38 1.63 -6.53 -21.35
C PRO A 38 2.79 -5.54 -21.52
N GLN A 39 2.87 -4.95 -22.71
CA GLN A 39 3.88 -3.94 -23.02
C GLN A 39 3.83 -2.80 -22.00
N GLY A 40 4.98 -2.41 -21.49
CA GLY A 40 5.08 -1.34 -20.50
C GLY A 40 4.90 -1.78 -19.05
N TYR A 41 4.45 -3.03 -18.80
CA TYR A 41 4.21 -3.53 -17.45
C TYR A 41 5.47 -3.45 -16.59
N MET A 42 6.59 -3.99 -17.08
CA MET A 42 7.82 -4.03 -16.28
C MET A 42 8.37 -2.64 -16.00
N ALA A 43 8.30 -1.73 -16.97
CA ALA A 43 8.71 -0.34 -16.77
C ALA A 43 7.83 0.35 -15.73
N TYR A 44 6.52 0.12 -15.78
CA TYR A 44 5.58 0.65 -14.80
C TYR A 44 5.89 0.13 -13.40
N GLU A 45 5.99 -1.20 -13.24
CA GLU A 45 6.22 -1.83 -11.95
C GLU A 45 7.56 -1.43 -11.35
N HIS A 46 8.62 -1.33 -12.15
CA HIS A 46 9.94 -0.92 -11.67
C HIS A 46 10.00 0.54 -11.19
N SER A 47 8.95 1.32 -11.45
CA SER A 47 8.84 2.68 -10.92
C SER A 47 8.42 2.73 -9.45
N PHE A 48 7.92 1.63 -8.90
CA PHE A 48 7.30 1.61 -7.57
C PHE A 48 8.19 1.22 -6.40
N PRO A 49 9.27 0.44 -6.55
CA PRO A 49 10.04 0.03 -5.36
C PRO A 49 10.55 1.21 -4.54
N LEU A 50 10.99 2.29 -5.16
CA LEU A 50 11.47 3.45 -4.42
C LEU A 50 10.31 4.19 -3.72
N PRO A 51 9.22 4.61 -4.40
CA PRO A 51 8.10 5.24 -3.70
C PRO A 51 7.47 4.33 -2.64
N ASP A 52 7.32 3.05 -2.94
CA ASP A 52 6.74 2.10 -1.99
C ASP A 52 7.64 1.88 -0.78
N GLY A 53 8.96 1.87 -0.99
CA GLY A 53 9.93 1.80 0.11
C GLY A 53 9.84 3.02 1.02
N LEU A 54 9.72 4.21 0.44
CA LEU A 54 9.53 5.44 1.21
C LEU A 54 8.18 5.43 1.95
N LEU A 55 7.13 4.96 1.30
CA LEU A 55 5.82 4.82 1.95
C LEU A 55 5.88 3.79 3.09
N ALA A 56 6.58 2.69 2.90
CA ALA A 56 6.75 1.68 3.96
C ALA A 56 7.46 2.28 5.18
N ILE A 57 8.52 3.04 4.97
CA ILE A 57 9.22 3.74 6.07
C ILE A 57 8.27 4.71 6.76
N LEU A 58 7.52 5.50 6.00
CA LEU A 58 6.55 6.44 6.54
C LEU A 58 5.50 5.74 7.41
N LEU A 59 4.95 4.63 6.93
CA LEU A 59 3.95 3.86 7.67
C LEU A 59 4.52 3.25 8.95
N LEU A 60 5.75 2.72 8.89
CA LEU A 60 6.40 2.16 10.07
C LEU A 60 6.68 3.24 11.12
N VAL A 61 7.16 4.40 10.70
CA VAL A 61 7.44 5.52 11.61
C VAL A 61 6.13 6.08 12.17
N ALA A 62 5.13 6.31 11.32
CA ALA A 62 3.83 6.83 11.77
C ALA A 62 3.18 5.88 12.78
N GLY A 63 3.14 4.59 12.46
CA GLY A 63 2.57 3.59 13.36
C GLY A 63 3.30 3.52 14.70
N THR A 64 4.62 3.54 14.67
CA THR A 64 5.43 3.54 15.90
C THR A 64 5.13 4.77 16.76
N LEU A 65 5.06 5.95 16.15
CA LEU A 65 4.76 7.18 16.88
C LEU A 65 3.35 7.16 17.48
N LEU A 66 2.38 6.61 16.76
CA LEU A 66 1.03 6.43 17.30
C LEU A 66 1.04 5.50 18.52
N MET A 67 1.79 4.41 18.45
CA MET A 67 1.91 3.48 19.59
C MET A 67 2.57 4.15 20.79
N LEU A 68 3.45 5.11 20.57
CA LEU A 68 4.13 5.87 21.62
C LEU A 68 3.32 7.11 22.07
N ASN A 69 2.10 7.26 21.58
CA ASN A 69 1.24 8.40 21.87
C ASN A 69 1.86 9.74 21.47
N ASN A 70 2.69 9.74 20.43
CA ASN A 70 3.30 10.95 19.91
C ASN A 70 2.40 11.58 18.84
N PRO A 71 1.96 12.85 19.01
CA PRO A 71 1.01 13.46 18.05
C PRO A 71 1.56 13.61 16.64
N LEU A 72 2.88 13.60 16.46
CA LEU A 72 3.46 13.61 15.11
C LEU A 72 3.03 12.38 14.28
N GLY A 73 2.74 11.27 14.95
CA GLY A 73 2.20 10.08 14.28
C GLY A 73 0.91 10.36 13.52
N ILE A 74 0.05 11.23 14.06
CA ILE A 74 -1.19 11.64 13.39
C ILE A 74 -0.89 12.37 12.08
N ASN A 75 0.03 13.32 12.13
CA ASN A 75 0.38 14.09 10.93
C ASN A 75 0.99 13.20 9.86
N LEU A 76 1.90 12.30 10.25
CA LEU A 76 2.52 11.39 9.30
C LEU A 76 1.52 10.38 8.73
N SER A 77 0.56 9.94 9.53
CA SER A 77 -0.52 9.07 9.05
C SER A 77 -1.37 9.77 8.00
N LEU A 78 -1.65 11.05 8.17
CA LEU A 78 -2.41 11.82 7.17
C LEU A 78 -1.64 11.97 5.86
N VAL A 79 -0.33 12.14 5.92
CA VAL A 79 0.50 12.13 4.71
C VAL A 79 0.40 10.77 4.02
N ALA A 80 0.45 9.68 4.79
CA ALA A 80 0.32 8.32 4.25
C ALA A 80 -1.06 8.09 3.61
N VAL A 81 -2.13 8.70 4.12
CA VAL A 81 -3.47 8.60 3.52
C VAL A 81 -3.43 8.99 2.05
N GLY A 82 -2.86 10.15 1.75
CA GLY A 82 -2.78 10.61 0.36
C GLY A 82 -1.99 9.65 -0.52
N ALA A 83 -0.86 9.17 -0.02
CA ALA A 83 -0.03 8.23 -0.76
C ALA A 83 -0.74 6.90 -1.01
N LEU A 84 -1.40 6.35 0.01
CA LEU A 84 -2.11 5.06 -0.11
C LEU A 84 -3.27 5.14 -1.09
N VAL A 85 -4.10 6.17 -0.99
CA VAL A 85 -5.25 6.33 -1.87
C VAL A 85 -4.78 6.56 -3.31
N PHE A 86 -3.82 7.44 -3.50
CA PHE A 86 -3.27 7.72 -4.83
C PHE A 86 -2.67 6.47 -5.45
N LEU A 87 -1.85 5.74 -4.69
CA LEU A 87 -1.22 4.51 -5.14
C LEU A 87 -2.26 3.47 -5.56
N GLY A 88 -3.27 3.25 -4.73
CA GLY A 88 -4.30 2.26 -5.02
C GLY A 88 -5.12 2.63 -6.26
N VAL A 89 -5.48 3.89 -6.42
CA VAL A 89 -6.25 4.36 -7.58
C VAL A 89 -5.40 4.29 -8.86
N LEU A 90 -4.14 4.71 -8.79
CA LEU A 90 -3.24 4.65 -9.92
C LEU A 90 -3.05 3.21 -10.41
N ASP A 91 -2.79 2.31 -9.48
CA ASP A 91 -2.57 0.91 -9.81
C ASP A 91 -3.84 0.25 -10.35
N PHE A 92 -4.98 0.56 -9.76
CA PHE A 92 -6.28 0.10 -10.28
C PHE A 92 -6.50 0.57 -11.71
N SER A 93 -6.21 1.83 -11.99
CA SER A 93 -6.34 2.41 -13.33
C SER A 93 -5.45 1.68 -14.35
N PHE A 94 -4.18 1.47 -14.01
CA PHE A 94 -3.25 0.74 -14.88
C PHE A 94 -3.73 -0.68 -15.10
N ASN A 95 -4.09 -1.40 -14.04
CA ASN A 95 -4.50 -2.79 -14.13
C ASN A 95 -5.76 -2.97 -14.96
N THR A 96 -6.72 -2.05 -14.83
CA THR A 96 -7.96 -2.09 -15.61
C THR A 96 -7.67 -1.83 -17.09
N GLN A 97 -6.87 -0.82 -17.39
CA GLN A 97 -6.58 -0.43 -18.76
C GLN A 97 -5.72 -1.45 -19.49
N ASN A 98 -4.90 -2.20 -18.77
CA ASN A 98 -3.95 -3.14 -19.37
C ASN A 98 -4.33 -4.61 -19.16
N GLY A 99 -5.54 -4.88 -18.67
CA GLY A 99 -6.08 -6.23 -18.57
C GLY A 99 -5.39 -7.12 -17.55
N ILE A 100 -4.73 -6.55 -16.54
CA ILE A 100 -4.00 -7.32 -15.53
C ILE A 100 -4.92 -8.26 -14.76
N TYR A 101 -6.13 -7.79 -14.43
CA TYR A 101 -7.10 -8.58 -13.68
C TYR A 101 -7.62 -9.80 -14.46
N ASN A 102 -7.43 -9.81 -15.78
CA ASN A 102 -7.94 -10.87 -16.66
C ASN A 102 -6.87 -11.88 -17.07
N ILE A 103 -5.61 -11.72 -16.60
CA ILE A 103 -4.52 -12.62 -17.00
C ILE A 103 -4.68 -13.98 -16.32
N SER A 104 -4.91 -14.01 -15.01
CA SER A 104 -5.10 -15.24 -14.24
C SER A 104 -5.86 -14.94 -12.95
N LYS A 105 -6.31 -16.00 -12.25
CA LYS A 105 -6.95 -15.83 -10.94
C LYS A 105 -5.98 -15.26 -9.92
N LEU A 106 -4.71 -15.68 -9.97
CA LEU A 106 -3.69 -15.17 -9.04
C LEU A 106 -3.48 -13.68 -9.26
N ASP A 107 -3.35 -13.25 -10.52
CA ASP A 107 -3.18 -11.83 -10.85
C ASP A 107 -4.39 -11.01 -10.41
N LEU A 108 -5.61 -11.53 -10.62
CA LEU A 108 -6.83 -10.88 -10.17
C LEU A 108 -6.85 -10.72 -8.65
N VAL A 109 -6.65 -11.81 -7.91
CA VAL A 109 -6.74 -11.81 -6.45
C VAL A 109 -5.64 -10.94 -5.84
N LEU A 110 -4.41 -11.10 -6.29
CA LEU A 110 -3.26 -10.36 -5.75
C LEU A 110 -3.42 -8.86 -5.97
N ASN A 111 -3.68 -8.45 -7.21
CA ASN A 111 -3.75 -7.04 -7.55
C ASN A 111 -5.01 -6.38 -7.00
N ALA A 112 -6.16 -7.06 -7.05
CA ALA A 112 -7.39 -6.53 -6.46
C ALA A 112 -7.25 -6.35 -4.95
N PHE A 113 -6.64 -7.33 -4.25
CA PHE A 113 -6.40 -7.21 -2.83
C PHE A 113 -5.52 -6.00 -2.50
N ILE A 114 -4.40 -5.84 -3.21
CA ILE A 114 -3.48 -4.73 -2.97
C ILE A 114 -4.20 -3.39 -3.20
N ASN A 115 -4.94 -3.26 -4.31
CA ASN A 115 -5.61 -2.02 -4.65
C ASN A 115 -6.71 -1.68 -3.64
N ILE A 116 -7.55 -2.64 -3.27
CA ILE A 116 -8.60 -2.44 -2.29
C ILE A 116 -8.01 -2.12 -0.91
N TRP A 117 -6.96 -2.83 -0.52
CA TRP A 117 -6.31 -2.59 0.77
C TRP A 117 -5.74 -1.19 0.86
N CYS A 118 -5.01 -0.73 -0.16
CA CYS A 118 -4.40 0.60 -0.15
C CYS A 118 -5.45 1.70 -0.05
N VAL A 119 -6.48 1.64 -0.89
CA VAL A 119 -7.55 2.64 -0.86
C VAL A 119 -8.35 2.53 0.44
N GLY A 120 -8.72 1.32 0.82
CA GLY A 120 -9.51 1.07 2.02
C GLY A 120 -8.80 1.50 3.30
N LEU A 121 -7.52 1.17 3.43
CA LEU A 121 -6.74 1.60 4.59
C LEU A 121 -6.58 3.12 4.62
N GLY A 122 -6.29 3.74 3.48
CA GLY A 122 -6.20 5.20 3.41
C GLY A 122 -7.50 5.87 3.88
N VAL A 123 -8.65 5.40 3.37
CA VAL A 123 -9.95 5.92 3.80
C VAL A 123 -10.20 5.66 5.28
N ALA A 124 -9.87 4.46 5.77
CA ALA A 124 -10.07 4.11 7.18
C ALA A 124 -9.25 5.01 8.11
N ILE A 125 -7.99 5.26 7.76
CA ILE A 125 -7.13 6.17 8.52
C ILE A 125 -7.75 7.57 8.55
N ALA A 126 -8.18 8.07 7.40
CA ALA A 126 -8.78 9.40 7.30
C ALA A 126 -10.03 9.51 8.17
N VAL A 127 -10.92 8.51 8.12
CA VAL A 127 -12.15 8.50 8.90
C VAL A 127 -11.88 8.50 10.41
N VAL A 128 -10.88 7.74 10.85
CA VAL A 128 -10.54 7.66 12.29
C VAL A 128 -9.87 8.95 12.77
N ILE A 129 -9.01 9.55 11.95
CA ILE A 129 -8.19 10.70 12.37
C ILE A 129 -8.92 12.03 12.16
N ILE A 130 -9.63 12.16 11.06
CA ILE A 130 -10.36 13.38 10.73
C ILE A 130 -11.75 13.36 11.37
#